data_54f9b51aa3b4945ab26e3e12940d84c7
#
_entry.id   54f9b51aa3b4945ab26e3e12940d84c7
#
_cell.length_a   1.000
_cell.length_b   1.000
_cell.length_c   1.000
_cell.angle_alpha   90.00
_cell.angle_beta   90.00
_cell.angle_gamma   90.00
#
_symmetry.space_group_name_H-M   'P 1'
#
loop_
_entity.id
_entity.type
_entity.pdbx_description
1 polymer ?
#
loop_
_entity_poly.entity_id
_entity_poly.type
_entity_poly.pdbx_seq_one_letter_code
_entity_poly.pdbx_strand_id
1 'polypeptide(L)'
;MDTLSRIKALAAREFSLEPDKLDPQAPLDTLGIDSLSFIEFMFKVEEEFGVSVSDDDLKGIKTLGDLERHVASALAAAGKS
;
A
#
# COMPACT_ATOMS: atom_id res chain seq x y z
N MET A 1 -2.89 9.14 -12.92
CA MET A 1 -3.20 8.90 -11.49
C MET A 1 -1.89 8.63 -10.76
N ASP A 2 -1.64 9.30 -9.66
CA ASP A 2 -0.38 9.13 -8.93
C ASP A 2 -0.38 7.83 -8.10
N THR A 3 0.80 7.48 -7.58
CA THR A 3 0.98 6.23 -6.84
C THR A 3 0.07 6.15 -5.61
N LEU A 4 -0.02 7.25 -4.85
CA LEU A 4 -0.84 7.27 -3.65
C LEU A 4 -2.33 7.08 -3.97
N SER A 5 -2.82 7.74 -5.00
CA SER A 5 -4.23 7.60 -5.42
C SER A 5 -4.53 6.17 -5.86
N ARG A 6 -3.60 5.53 -6.55
CA ARG A 6 -3.76 4.13 -6.96
C ARG A 6 -3.79 3.19 -5.76
N ILE A 7 -2.91 3.43 -4.79
CA ILE A 7 -2.88 2.64 -3.56
C ILE A 7 -4.17 2.81 -2.77
N LYS A 8 -4.66 4.04 -2.65
CA LYS A 8 -5.93 4.30 -1.95
C LYS A 8 -7.09 3.60 -2.65
N ALA A 9 -7.14 3.66 -3.97
CA ALA A 9 -8.21 3.00 -4.72
C ALA A 9 -8.16 1.49 -4.51
N LEU A 10 -6.97 0.91 -4.52
CA LEU A 10 -6.81 -0.52 -4.29
C LEU A 10 -7.23 -0.90 -2.86
N ALA A 11 -6.80 -0.13 -1.87
CA ALA A 11 -7.18 -0.38 -0.48
C ALA A 11 -8.68 -0.25 -0.28
N ALA A 12 -9.29 0.76 -0.89
CA ALA A 12 -10.73 0.96 -0.78
C ALA A 12 -11.49 -0.25 -1.34
N ARG A 13 -11.03 -0.77 -2.46
CA ARG A 13 -11.66 -1.93 -3.09
C ARG A 13 -11.47 -3.20 -2.27
N GLU A 14 -10.24 -3.44 -1.79
CA GLU A 14 -9.93 -4.67 -1.05
C GLU A 14 -10.58 -4.72 0.33
N PHE A 15 -10.70 -3.58 0.99
CA PHE A 15 -11.23 -3.51 2.35
C PHE A 15 -12.63 -2.92 2.42
N SER A 16 -13.25 -2.64 1.29
CA SER A 16 -14.59 -2.04 1.21
C SER A 16 -14.67 -0.72 1.98
N LEU A 17 -13.65 0.11 1.84
CA LEU A 17 -13.57 1.41 2.47
C LEU A 17 -13.73 2.52 1.43
N GLU A 18 -14.15 3.69 1.89
CA GLU A 18 -14.22 4.86 1.02
C GLU A 18 -12.84 5.49 0.88
N PRO A 19 -12.35 5.75 -0.36
CA PRO A 19 -11.02 6.34 -0.53
C PRO A 19 -10.85 7.67 0.21
N ASP A 20 -11.91 8.47 0.29
CA ASP A 20 -11.87 9.77 0.96
C ASP A 20 -11.63 9.65 2.46
N LYS A 21 -11.92 8.51 3.04
CA LYS A 21 -11.75 8.26 4.48
C LYS A 21 -10.42 7.60 4.80
N LEU A 22 -9.60 7.32 3.80
CA LEU A 22 -8.29 6.70 3.99
C LEU A 22 -7.26 7.79 4.20
N ASP A 23 -6.86 7.99 5.46
CA ASP A 23 -5.80 8.95 5.79
C ASP A 23 -4.45 8.26 5.57
N PRO A 24 -3.59 8.78 4.66
CA PRO A 24 -2.30 8.15 4.39
C PRO A 24 -1.38 8.12 5.60
N GLN A 25 -1.63 8.96 6.59
CA GLN A 25 -0.78 9.04 7.78
C GLN A 25 -1.34 8.26 8.96
N ALA A 26 -2.55 7.73 8.86
CA ALA A 26 -3.14 6.93 9.92
C ALA A 26 -2.53 5.54 9.94
N PRO A 27 -2.22 4.99 11.13
CA PRO A 27 -1.76 3.60 11.20
C PRO A 27 -2.80 2.65 10.60
N LEU A 28 -2.31 1.65 9.87
CA LEU A 28 -3.21 0.70 9.18
C LEU A 28 -4.10 -0.06 10.14
N ASP A 29 -3.64 -0.34 11.35
CA ASP A 29 -4.44 -1.03 12.35
C ASP A 29 -5.65 -0.22 12.80
N THR A 30 -5.57 1.12 12.74
CA THR A 30 -6.71 1.98 13.07
C THR A 30 -7.78 1.95 11.98
N LEU A 31 -7.43 1.45 10.79
CA LEU A 31 -8.37 1.28 9.69
C LEU A 31 -9.04 -0.10 9.71
N GLY A 32 -8.76 -0.90 10.71
CA GLY A 32 -9.33 -2.24 10.83
C GLY A 32 -8.62 -3.30 9.99
N ILE A 33 -7.41 -3.02 9.56
CA ILE A 33 -6.62 -3.94 8.72
C ILE A 33 -5.71 -4.76 9.64
N ASP A 34 -5.98 -6.06 9.76
CA ASP A 34 -5.14 -6.95 10.55
C ASP A 34 -3.94 -7.44 9.75
N SER A 35 -3.06 -8.23 10.40
CA SER A 35 -1.83 -8.70 9.78
C SER A 35 -2.07 -9.56 8.54
N LEU A 36 -3.06 -10.44 8.59
CA LEU A 36 -3.36 -11.31 7.46
C LEU A 36 -3.90 -10.52 6.29
N SER A 37 -4.85 -9.62 6.56
CA SER A 37 -5.41 -8.74 5.52
C SER A 37 -4.33 -7.86 4.91
N PHE A 38 -3.41 -7.37 5.73
CA PHE A 38 -2.29 -6.56 5.25
C PHE A 38 -1.41 -7.34 4.30
N ILE A 39 -1.06 -8.58 4.64
CA ILE A 39 -0.23 -9.43 3.79
C ILE A 39 -0.92 -9.68 2.46
N GLU A 40 -2.21 -10.01 2.47
CA GLU A 40 -2.99 -10.21 1.26
C GLU A 40 -3.03 -8.96 0.41
N PHE A 41 -3.21 -7.80 1.04
CA PHE A 41 -3.19 -6.52 0.35
C PHE A 41 -1.83 -6.26 -0.30
N MET A 42 -0.74 -6.61 0.38
CA MET A 42 0.59 -6.43 -0.18
C MET A 42 0.80 -7.28 -1.44
N PHE A 43 0.26 -8.49 -1.49
CA PHE A 43 0.31 -9.29 -2.71
C PHE A 43 -0.40 -8.58 -3.87
N LYS A 44 -1.54 -7.95 -3.58
CA LYS A 44 -2.27 -7.19 -4.61
C LYS A 44 -1.48 -5.99 -5.07
N VAL A 45 -0.80 -5.31 -4.15
CA VAL A 45 0.05 -4.17 -4.48
C VAL A 45 1.20 -4.61 -5.39
N GLU A 46 1.83 -5.72 -5.06
CA GLU A 46 2.93 -6.24 -5.87
C GLU A 46 2.47 -6.56 -7.30
N GLU A 47 1.30 -7.16 -7.44
CA GLU A 47 0.74 -7.46 -8.76
C GLU A 47 0.37 -6.19 -9.52
N GLU A 48 -0.27 -5.24 -8.84
CA GLU A 48 -0.76 -4.01 -9.47
C GLU A 48 0.37 -3.14 -9.99
N PHE A 49 1.45 -3.03 -9.23
CA PHE A 49 2.57 -2.16 -9.58
C PHE A 49 3.74 -2.89 -10.20
N GLY A 50 3.75 -4.22 -10.16
CA GLY A 50 4.86 -5.00 -10.71
C GLY A 50 6.15 -4.84 -9.90
N VAL A 51 6.04 -4.69 -8.60
CA VAL A 51 7.18 -4.53 -7.70
C VAL A 51 7.18 -5.63 -6.64
N SER A 52 8.30 -5.80 -5.95
CA SER A 52 8.42 -6.78 -4.87
C SER A 52 8.65 -6.07 -3.54
N VAL A 53 8.07 -6.62 -2.48
CA VAL A 53 8.22 -6.08 -1.13
C VAL A 53 8.75 -7.20 -0.25
N SER A 54 9.93 -6.98 0.36
CA SER A 54 10.52 -7.99 1.25
C SER A 54 9.85 -7.98 2.62
N ASP A 55 10.09 -9.04 3.40
CA ASP A 55 9.56 -9.11 4.77
C ASP A 55 10.10 -7.98 5.64
N ASP A 56 11.36 -7.59 5.42
CA ASP A 56 11.94 -6.47 6.17
C ASP A 56 11.25 -5.16 5.80
N ASP A 57 10.90 -4.98 4.53
CA ASP A 57 10.18 -3.79 4.09
C ASP A 57 8.78 -3.74 4.72
N LEU A 58 8.12 -4.89 4.83
CA LEU A 58 6.80 -4.97 5.44
C LEU A 58 6.82 -4.48 6.89
N LYS A 59 7.88 -4.75 7.61
CA LYS A 59 8.00 -4.33 9.01
C LYS A 59 8.05 -2.82 9.16
N GLY A 60 8.51 -2.12 8.14
CA GLY A 60 8.60 -0.67 8.16
C GLY A 60 7.37 0.05 7.63
N ILE A 61 6.42 -0.69 7.06
CA ILE A 61 5.23 -0.10 6.47
C ILE A 61 4.08 -0.15 7.49
N LYS A 62 3.75 0.98 8.06
CA LYS A 62 2.70 1.10 9.07
C LYS A 62 1.53 1.96 8.65
N THR A 63 1.70 2.74 7.59
CA THR A 63 0.67 3.62 7.05
C THR A 63 0.63 3.50 5.53
N LEU A 64 -0.46 3.99 4.92
CA LEU A 64 -0.53 4.03 3.46
C LEU A 64 0.55 4.95 2.88
N GLY A 65 0.91 6.02 3.60
CA GLY A 65 1.99 6.90 3.18
C GLY A 65 3.34 6.18 3.14
N ASP A 66 3.60 5.32 4.12
CA ASP A 66 4.81 4.50 4.13
C ASP A 66 4.82 3.55 2.93
N LEU A 67 3.69 2.93 2.64
CA LEU A 67 3.55 2.03 1.51
C LEU A 67 3.77 2.78 0.20
N GLU A 68 3.18 3.96 0.07
CA GLU A 68 3.33 4.79 -1.13
C GLU A 68 4.80 5.11 -1.39
N ARG A 69 5.51 5.53 -0.35
CA ARG A 69 6.95 5.85 -0.48
C ARG A 69 7.74 4.62 -0.92
N HIS A 70 7.43 3.46 -0.35
CA HIS A 70 8.13 2.23 -0.72
C HIS A 70 7.84 1.86 -2.18
N VAL A 71 6.59 1.92 -2.59
CA VAL A 71 6.20 1.58 -3.97
C VAL A 71 6.81 2.57 -4.95
N ALA A 72 6.76 3.86 -4.65
CA ALA A 72 7.35 4.88 -5.51
C ALA A 72 8.87 4.66 -5.68
N SER A 73 9.55 4.33 -4.59
CA SER A 73 10.98 4.05 -4.62
C SER A 73 11.28 2.80 -5.46
N ALA A 74 10.48 1.75 -5.29
CA ALA A 74 10.66 0.51 -6.05
C ALA A 74 10.40 0.72 -7.54
N LEU A 75 9.39 1.52 -7.89
CA LEU A 75 9.10 1.85 -9.28
C LEU A 75 10.24 2.64 -9.90
N ALA A 76 10.77 3.60 -9.18
CA ALA A 76 11.90 4.39 -9.67
C ALA A 76 13.14 3.51 -9.89
N ALA A 77 13.42 2.61 -8.95
CA ALA A 77 14.55 1.69 -9.05
C ALA A 77 14.40 0.73 -10.23
N ALA A 78 13.16 0.36 -10.56
CA ALA A 78 12.88 -0.54 -11.67
C ALA A 78 12.73 0.20 -13.02
N GLY A 79 12.80 1.53 -13.01
CA GLY A 79 12.62 2.32 -14.23
C GLY A 79 11.17 2.36 -14.72
N LYS A 80 10.21 2.15 -13.83
CA LYS A 80 8.78 2.06 -14.20
C LYS A 80 7.98 3.28 -13.79
N SER A 81 8.60 4.28 -13.26
CA SER A 81 7.91 5.47 -12.76
C SER A 81 7.07 6.21 -13.80
#